data_c66cc3a980039b5d2f53c97b1466aa61
#
_entry.id   c66cc3a980039b5d2f53c97b1466aa61
#
_cell.length_a   1.000
_cell.length_b   1.000
_cell.length_c   1.000
_cell.angle_alpha   90.00
_cell.angle_beta   90.00
_cell.angle_gamma   90.00
#
_symmetry.space_group_name_H-M   'P 1'
#
loop_
_entity.id
_entity.type
_entity.pdbx_description
1 polymer ?
#
loop_
_entity_poly.entity_id
_entity_poly.type
_entity_poly.pdbx_seq_one_letter_code
_entity_poly.pdbx_strand_id
1 'polypeptide(L)'
;MITYEDFLKIDIRVGTIISVEPNLHISKPSFILKVDFGDEIGVKKSSAQLLANYKSEDLVGLQISAVINFPPKQIGKMISEFLILGFPDNDEQPILISPLRKVKNGGKLF
;
A
#
# COMPACT_ATOMS: atom_id res chain seq x y z
N MET A 1 -17.43 7.62 18.77
CA MET A 1 -17.18 6.26 18.27
C MET A 1 -17.71 6.15 16.84
N ILE A 2 -17.16 5.26 16.05
CA ILE A 2 -17.64 5.02 14.70
C ILE A 2 -18.71 3.94 14.66
N THR A 3 -19.49 3.91 13.57
CA THR A 3 -20.48 2.87 13.31
C THR A 3 -19.94 1.90 12.26
N TYR A 4 -20.64 0.78 12.08
CA TYR A 4 -20.30 -0.17 11.02
C TYR A 4 -20.42 0.48 9.63
N GLU A 5 -21.40 1.36 9.43
CA GLU A 5 -21.54 2.13 8.17
C GLU A 5 -20.31 3.01 7.92
N ASP A 6 -19.73 3.58 8.96
CA ASP A 6 -18.49 4.36 8.81
C ASP A 6 -17.34 3.49 8.31
N PHE A 7 -17.21 2.27 8.84
CA PHE A 7 -16.21 1.31 8.36
C PHE A 7 -16.42 0.96 6.89
N LEU A 8 -17.65 0.79 6.46
CA LEU A 8 -17.97 0.43 5.08
C LEU A 8 -17.60 1.52 4.05
N LYS A 9 -17.40 2.75 4.51
CA LYS A 9 -16.97 3.85 3.63
C LYS A 9 -15.50 3.74 3.24
N ILE A 10 -14.71 2.99 3.99
CA ILE A 10 -13.28 2.82 3.72
C ILE A 10 -13.11 1.58 2.85
N ASP A 11 -12.53 1.75 1.68
CA ASP A 11 -12.33 0.65 0.75
C ASP A 11 -10.88 0.14 0.88
N ILE A 12 -10.72 -0.92 1.66
CA ILE A 12 -9.42 -1.56 1.90
C ILE A 12 -9.35 -2.84 1.07
N ARG A 13 -8.34 -2.94 0.22
CA ARG A 13 -8.16 -4.09 -0.67
C ARG A 13 -6.79 -4.72 -0.48
N VAL A 14 -6.72 -6.03 -0.74
CA VAL A 14 -5.46 -6.75 -0.83
C VAL A 14 -4.94 -6.67 -2.26
N GLY A 15 -3.63 -6.48 -2.40
CA GLY A 15 -2.97 -6.50 -3.69
C GLY A 15 -1.55 -7.03 -3.56
N THR A 16 -0.95 -7.42 -4.68
CA THR A 16 0.42 -7.92 -4.74
C THR A 16 1.34 -6.83 -5.27
N ILE A 17 2.43 -6.56 -4.55
CA ILE A 17 3.46 -5.65 -5.04
C ILE A 17 4.17 -6.31 -6.22
N ILE A 18 4.14 -5.67 -7.38
CA ILE A 18 4.76 -6.20 -8.60
C ILE A 18 6.02 -5.45 -9.01
N SER A 19 6.24 -4.24 -8.50
CA SER A 19 7.39 -3.42 -8.85
C SER A 19 7.72 -2.47 -7.70
N VAL A 20 9.01 -2.29 -7.45
CA VAL A 20 9.53 -1.40 -6.40
C VAL A 20 10.69 -0.61 -6.98
N GLU A 21 10.61 0.71 -6.92
CA GLU A 21 11.68 1.61 -7.36
C GLU A 21 11.97 2.64 -6.26
N PRO A 22 13.24 3.02 -6.06
CA PRO A 22 13.54 4.12 -5.15
C PRO A 22 13.00 5.44 -5.73
N ASN A 23 12.39 6.25 -4.87
CA ASN A 23 11.98 7.59 -5.24
C ASN A 23 13.02 8.60 -4.76
N LEU A 24 13.84 9.09 -5.68
CA LEU A 24 14.94 9.99 -5.39
C LEU A 24 14.57 11.48 -5.54
N HIS A 25 13.32 11.78 -5.86
CA HIS A 25 12.86 13.13 -6.16
C HIS A 25 12.12 13.82 -5.02
N ILE A 26 12.14 13.22 -3.83
CA ILE A 26 11.48 13.79 -2.64
C ILE A 26 12.47 13.84 -1.48
N SER A 27 12.18 14.72 -0.50
CA SER A 27 13.08 14.98 0.62
C SER A 27 13.24 13.80 1.58
N LYS A 28 12.22 12.96 1.70
CA LYS A 28 12.26 11.74 2.55
C LYS A 28 12.41 10.51 1.68
N PRO A 29 13.42 9.66 1.96
CA PRO A 29 13.59 8.42 1.19
C PRO A 29 12.33 7.57 1.20
N SER A 30 11.91 7.13 0.01
CA SER A 30 10.73 6.28 -0.14
C SER A 30 10.89 5.34 -1.32
N PHE A 31 9.95 4.39 -1.42
CA PHE A 31 9.80 3.55 -2.60
C PHE A 31 8.56 3.97 -3.39
N ILE A 32 8.65 3.88 -4.71
CA ILE A 32 7.48 3.89 -5.59
C ILE A 32 7.07 2.44 -5.79
N LEU A 33 5.84 2.12 -5.40
CA LEU A 33 5.29 0.78 -5.49
C LEU A 33 4.25 0.71 -6.59
N LYS A 34 4.30 -0.34 -7.40
CA LYS A 34 3.18 -0.75 -8.24
C LYS A 34 2.56 -1.98 -7.63
N VAL A 35 1.26 -1.96 -7.44
CA VAL A 35 0.49 -3.03 -6.79
C VAL A 35 -0.64 -3.46 -7.70
N ASP A 36 -0.72 -4.77 -7.90
CA ASP A 36 -1.81 -5.40 -8.66
C ASP A 36 -2.95 -5.72 -7.70
N PHE A 37 -4.07 -5.02 -7.85
CA PHE A 37 -5.29 -5.22 -7.07
C PHE A 37 -6.32 -6.09 -7.79
N GLY A 38 -5.91 -6.85 -8.80
CA GLY A 38 -6.81 -7.73 -9.55
C GLY A 38 -7.43 -7.07 -10.78
N ASP A 39 -8.15 -7.85 -11.54
CA ASP A 39 -8.63 -7.44 -12.87
C ASP A 39 -9.62 -6.27 -12.84
N GLU A 40 -10.46 -6.19 -11.81
CA GLU A 40 -11.47 -5.12 -11.70
C GLU A 40 -10.84 -3.78 -11.34
N ILE A 41 -9.89 -3.78 -10.42
CA ILE A 41 -9.28 -2.55 -9.90
C ILE A 41 -8.03 -2.19 -10.70
N GLY A 42 -7.26 -3.21 -11.07
CA GLY A 42 -6.05 -3.03 -11.86
C GLY A 42 -4.83 -2.70 -11.04
N VAL A 43 -3.79 -2.24 -11.73
CA VAL A 43 -2.51 -1.88 -11.13
C VAL A 43 -2.52 -0.40 -10.77
N LYS A 44 -2.12 -0.09 -9.55
CA LYS A 44 -2.03 1.28 -9.05
C LYS A 44 -0.64 1.55 -8.50
N LYS A 45 -0.26 2.83 -8.47
CA LYS A 45 1.02 3.30 -7.94
C LYS A 45 0.84 4.11 -6.67
N SER A 46 1.81 4.01 -5.77
CA SER A 46 1.90 4.85 -4.59
C SER A 46 3.34 5.01 -4.15
N SER A 47 3.59 6.06 -3.36
CA SER A 47 4.86 6.26 -2.68
C SER A 47 4.72 5.84 -1.22
N ALA A 48 5.73 5.16 -0.68
CA ALA A 48 5.71 4.71 0.70
C ALA A 48 7.10 4.76 1.34
N GLN A 49 7.16 5.24 2.57
CA GLN A 49 8.42 5.34 3.33
C GLN A 49 8.67 4.02 4.06
N LEU A 50 9.21 3.03 3.34
CA LEU A 50 9.38 1.66 3.84
C LEU A 50 10.83 1.24 4.02
N LEU A 51 11.80 2.13 3.75
CA LEU A 51 13.21 1.76 3.69
C LEU A 51 13.80 1.32 5.02
N ALA A 52 13.20 1.70 6.15
CA ALA A 52 13.72 1.32 7.47
C ALA A 52 13.65 -0.19 7.69
N ASN A 53 12.58 -0.85 7.24
CA ASN A 53 12.34 -2.26 7.51
C ASN A 53 12.36 -3.14 6.28
N TYR A 54 12.44 -2.58 5.07
CA TYR A 54 12.29 -3.36 3.85
C TYR A 54 13.34 -3.00 2.82
N LYS A 55 13.78 -4.03 2.09
CA LYS A 55 14.54 -3.90 0.85
C LYS A 55 13.61 -4.17 -0.31
N SER A 56 13.96 -3.70 -1.50
CA SER A 56 13.13 -3.91 -2.71
C SER A 56 12.82 -5.39 -2.93
N GLU A 57 13.80 -6.26 -2.77
CA GLU A 57 13.64 -7.70 -2.98
C GLU A 57 12.71 -8.37 -1.97
N ASP A 58 12.53 -7.77 -0.78
CA ASP A 58 11.60 -8.28 0.22
C ASP A 58 10.15 -7.93 -0.12
N LEU A 59 9.95 -6.87 -0.87
CA LEU A 59 8.63 -6.32 -1.15
C LEU A 59 7.98 -6.91 -2.39
N VAL A 60 8.76 -7.18 -3.44
CA VAL A 60 8.22 -7.72 -4.69
C VAL A 60 7.62 -9.11 -4.43
N GLY A 61 6.37 -9.29 -4.80
CA GLY A 61 5.63 -10.52 -4.57
C GLY A 61 4.84 -10.57 -3.27
N LEU A 62 5.05 -9.60 -2.37
CA LEU A 62 4.33 -9.54 -1.10
C LEU A 62 2.91 -9.04 -1.32
N GLN A 63 1.94 -9.72 -0.71
CA GLN A 63 0.57 -9.20 -0.64
C GLN A 63 0.46 -8.21 0.52
N ILE A 64 -0.19 -7.09 0.25
CA ILE A 64 -0.36 -6.00 1.22
C ILE A 64 -1.82 -5.56 1.25
N SER A 65 -2.15 -4.77 2.25
CA SER A 65 -3.46 -4.14 2.40
C SER A 65 -3.33 -2.64 2.18
N ALA A 66 -4.27 -2.07 1.43
CA ALA A 66 -4.25 -0.65 1.13
C ALA A 66 -5.64 -0.06 1.03
N VAL A 67 -5.78 1.20 1.42
CA VAL A 67 -6.98 1.99 1.17
C VAL A 67 -6.91 2.51 -0.26
N ILE A 68 -7.93 2.24 -1.06
CA ILE A 68 -7.92 2.58 -2.50
C ILE A 68 -8.91 3.68 -2.87
N ASN A 69 -9.69 4.21 -1.94
CA ASN A 69 -10.73 5.20 -2.25
C ASN A 69 -10.47 6.59 -1.69
N PHE A 70 -9.21 6.93 -1.40
CA PHE A 70 -8.82 8.32 -1.24
C PHE A 70 -8.67 8.99 -2.61
N PRO A 71 -8.90 10.31 -2.71
CA PRO A 71 -8.53 11.03 -3.92
C PRO A 71 -7.04 10.87 -4.20
N PRO A 72 -6.62 10.74 -5.47
CA PRO A 72 -5.20 10.68 -5.80
C PRO A 72 -4.45 11.90 -5.27
N LYS A 73 -3.21 11.68 -4.80
CA LYS A 73 -2.39 12.73 -4.18
C LYS A 73 -1.07 12.87 -4.93
N GLN A 74 -0.71 14.12 -5.25
CA GLN A 74 0.59 14.44 -5.84
C GLN A 74 1.68 14.28 -4.78
N ILE A 75 2.66 13.40 -5.04
CA ILE A 75 3.85 13.20 -4.20
C ILE A 75 5.07 13.38 -5.11
N GLY A 76 5.73 14.56 -5.02
CA GLY A 76 6.79 14.89 -5.96
C GLY A 76 6.26 14.91 -7.39
N LYS A 77 6.87 14.14 -8.28
CA LYS A 77 6.47 14.06 -9.69
C LYS A 77 5.48 12.93 -9.99
N MET A 78 5.07 12.16 -8.99
CA MET A 78 4.15 11.06 -9.17
C MET A 78 2.81 11.32 -8.49
N ILE A 79 1.79 10.61 -8.92
CA ILE A 79 0.47 10.64 -8.30
C ILE A 79 0.30 9.34 -7.50
N SER A 80 0.07 9.49 -6.20
CA SER A 80 -0.19 8.36 -5.29
C SER A 80 -1.66 8.00 -5.34
N GLU A 81 -1.96 6.75 -5.64
CA GLU A 81 -3.32 6.28 -5.88
C GLU A 81 -3.88 5.40 -4.77
N PHE A 82 -3.08 5.05 -3.79
CA PHE A 82 -3.54 4.26 -2.63
C PHE A 82 -2.69 4.57 -1.41
N LEU A 83 -3.21 4.20 -0.24
CA LEU A 83 -2.47 4.28 1.02
C LEU A 83 -2.18 2.87 1.51
N ILE A 84 -0.91 2.47 1.51
CA ILE A 84 -0.50 1.18 2.06
C ILE A 84 -0.61 1.22 3.58
N LEU A 85 -1.07 0.11 4.17
CA LEU A 85 -1.32 0.04 5.60
C LEU A 85 -0.23 -0.74 6.33
N GLY A 86 0.09 -0.28 7.54
CA GLY A 86 1.06 -0.95 8.39
C GLY A 86 0.87 -0.55 9.85
N PHE A 87 1.44 -1.36 10.73
CA PHE A 87 1.52 -1.05 12.15
C PHE A 87 2.90 -0.46 12.46
N PRO A 88 3.00 0.46 13.42
CA PRO A 88 4.31 0.99 13.80
C PRO A 88 5.12 -0.05 14.59
N ASP A 89 6.40 -0.14 14.29
CA ASP A 89 7.33 -0.86 15.15
C ASP A 89 7.79 0.05 16.32
N ASN A 90 8.79 -0.38 17.09
CA ASN A 90 9.24 0.41 18.24
C ASN A 90 9.85 1.76 17.86
N ASP A 91 10.28 1.92 16.61
CA ASP A 91 10.83 3.17 16.07
C ASP A 91 9.82 3.92 15.21
N GLU A 92 8.53 3.55 15.31
CA GLU A 92 7.42 4.14 14.55
C GLU A 92 7.57 3.97 13.04
N GLN A 93 8.28 2.91 12.61
CA GLN A 93 8.39 2.56 11.19
C GLN A 93 7.37 1.48 10.84
N PRO A 94 6.79 1.53 9.63
CA PRO A 94 5.69 0.63 9.30
C PRO A 94 6.13 -0.83 9.11
N ILE A 95 5.35 -1.72 9.72
CA ILE A 95 5.35 -3.15 9.42
C ILE A 95 4.05 -3.42 8.68
N LEU A 96 4.16 -3.89 7.45
CA LEU A 96 3.02 -3.99 6.54
C LEU A 96 2.02 -5.05 6.98
N ILE A 97 0.75 -4.78 6.68
CA ILE A 97 -0.33 -5.72 6.94
C ILE A 97 -0.48 -6.62 5.72
N SER A 98 -0.27 -7.91 5.93
CA SER A 98 -0.36 -8.93 4.89
C SER A 98 -1.28 -10.05 5.35
N PRO A 99 -2.05 -10.69 4.46
CA PRO A 99 -2.81 -11.87 4.88
C PRO A 99 -1.87 -13.00 5.25
N LEU A 100 -2.28 -13.83 6.23
CA LEU A 100 -1.47 -14.98 6.68
C LEU A 100 -1.29 -16.05 5.60
N ARG A 101 -2.19 -16.07 4.62
CA ARG A 101 -2.13 -16.95 3.46
C ARG A 101 -2.41 -16.14 2.23
N LYS A 102 -1.87 -16.60 1.11
CA LYS A 102 -2.15 -15.96 -0.18
C LYS A 102 -3.65 -16.00 -0.47
N VAL A 103 -4.20 -14.87 -0.88
CA VAL A 103 -5.59 -14.73 -1.29
C VAL A 103 -5.65 -14.10 -2.68
N LYS A 104 -6.85 -14.08 -3.27
CA LYS A 104 -7.04 -13.45 -4.57
C LYS A 104 -6.88 -11.93 -4.43
N ASN A 105 -6.12 -11.31 -5.34
CA ASN A 105 -5.97 -9.86 -5.38
C ASN A 105 -7.32 -9.17 -5.59
N GLY A 106 -7.52 -8.05 -4.91
CA GLY A 106 -8.72 -7.26 -5.03
C GLY A 106 -9.80 -7.55 -4.00
N GLY A 107 -9.60 -8.54 -3.15
CA GLY A 107 -10.54 -8.82 -2.08
C GLY A 107 -10.69 -7.63 -1.13
N LYS A 108 -11.93 -7.30 -0.77
CA LYS A 108 -12.23 -6.20 0.15
C LYS A 108 -12.17 -6.68 1.59
N LEU A 109 -11.51 -5.90 2.43
CA LEU A 109 -11.47 -6.15 3.87
C LEU A 109 -12.89 -6.07 4.46
N PHE A 110 -13.20 -6.98 5.35
CA PHE A 110 -14.49 -6.97 6.03
C PHE A 110 -14.37 -7.37 7.49
#